data_f445cdd0eb2e4b1f05054b121c28178f
#
_entry.id   f445cdd0eb2e4b1f05054b121c28178f
#
_cell.length_a   1.000
_cell.length_b   1.000
_cell.length_c   1.000
_cell.angle_alpha   90.00
_cell.angle_beta   90.00
_cell.angle_gamma   90.00
#
_symmetry.space_group_name_H-M   'P 1'
#
loop_
_entity.id
_entity.type
_entity.pdbx_description
1 polymer ?
#
loop_
_entity_poly.entity_id
_entity_poly.type
_entity_poly.pdbx_seq_one_letter_code
_entity_poly.pdbx_strand_id
1 'polypeptide(L)'
;MNQMTAISYEQREYSAAARQALARKPALFINNEWVESSHDATIGVEDPSSRKEVTRIVDASEQDVNRAVAAARAAFDDGRWSGLPPIQRERIMNRLADLIEAHTDELAELEAIDNGKPKGMAGAVDVPAAVSQIRFMAGWASKVAGETTPPYTMPGGAVFSYTLREPV
;
A
#
# COMPACT_ATOMS: atom_id res chain seq x y z
N MET A 1 34.13 36.32 -0.54
CA MET A 1 33.91 35.06 0.21
C MET A 1 32.45 35.03 0.62
N ASN A 2 31.61 34.32 -0.12
CA ASN A 2 30.20 34.18 0.17
C ASN A 2 30.03 33.20 1.33
N GLN A 3 29.59 33.71 2.49
CA GLN A 3 29.16 32.84 3.57
C GLN A 3 27.89 32.12 3.10
N MET A 4 28.01 30.87 2.71
CA MET A 4 26.86 29.97 2.64
C MET A 4 26.29 29.88 4.05
N THR A 5 25.16 30.53 4.27
CA THR A 5 24.39 30.39 5.50
C THR A 5 24.05 28.91 5.62
N ALA A 6 24.57 28.24 6.63
CA ALA A 6 24.17 26.87 6.95
C ALA A 6 22.66 26.90 7.19
N ILE A 7 21.91 26.22 6.33
CA ILE A 7 20.48 26.01 6.55
C ILE A 7 20.38 25.16 7.80
N SER A 8 19.90 25.74 8.91
CA SER A 8 19.68 24.98 10.12
C SER A 8 18.49 24.05 9.88
N TYR A 9 18.73 22.77 9.79
CA TYR A 9 17.70 21.73 9.68
C TYR A 9 16.80 21.61 10.93
N GLU A 10 17.03 22.46 11.93
CA GLU A 10 16.34 22.43 13.21
C GLU A 10 14.89 22.93 13.19
N GLN A 11 14.41 23.52 12.10
CA GLN A 11 13.09 24.16 12.02
C GLN A 11 12.27 23.69 10.82
N ARG A 12 12.18 22.37 10.60
CA ARG A 12 11.21 21.88 9.63
C ARG A 12 9.80 21.99 10.23
N GLU A 13 9.00 22.92 9.70
CA GLU A 13 7.58 23.01 10.04
C GLU A 13 6.82 21.96 9.23
N TYR A 14 6.19 21.02 9.91
CA TYR A 14 5.29 20.06 9.28
C TYR A 14 3.92 20.68 9.03
N SER A 15 3.26 20.30 7.95
CA SER A 15 1.87 20.67 7.69
C SER A 15 0.93 20.15 8.80
N ALA A 16 -0.28 20.70 8.87
CA ALA A 16 -1.29 20.23 9.82
C ALA A 16 -1.62 18.74 9.59
N ALA A 17 -1.70 18.31 8.33
CA ALA A 17 -1.96 16.91 7.96
C ALA A 17 -0.83 15.99 8.42
N ALA A 18 0.43 16.34 8.16
CA ALA A 18 1.57 15.55 8.61
C ALA A 18 1.64 15.47 10.14
N ARG A 19 1.44 16.59 10.86
CA ARG A 19 1.39 16.57 12.34
C ARG A 19 0.27 15.66 12.86
N GLN A 20 -0.90 15.68 12.25
CA GLN A 20 -2.00 14.81 12.64
C GLN A 20 -1.68 13.33 12.39
N ALA A 21 -1.03 13.01 11.26
CA ALA A 21 -0.61 11.64 10.95
C ALA A 21 0.44 11.14 11.95
N LEU A 22 1.46 11.94 12.25
CA LEU A 22 2.55 11.60 13.17
C LEU A 22 2.09 11.49 14.63
N ALA A 23 1.03 12.20 15.02
CA ALA A 23 0.48 12.20 16.38
C ALA A 23 -0.51 11.03 16.64
N ARG A 24 -0.77 10.17 15.66
CA ARG A 24 -1.67 9.02 15.86
C ARG A 24 -1.11 8.05 16.88
N LYS A 25 -1.99 7.51 17.75
CA LYS A 25 -1.63 6.41 18.65
C LYS A 25 -1.16 5.22 17.79
N PRO A 26 -0.02 4.59 18.16
CA PRO A 26 0.42 3.38 17.48
C PRO A 26 -0.67 2.30 17.51
N ALA A 27 -1.03 1.77 16.35
CA ALA A 27 -2.02 0.73 16.20
C ALA A 27 -1.73 -0.09 14.94
N LEU A 28 -2.23 -1.32 14.88
CA LEU A 28 -2.18 -2.20 13.72
C LEU A 28 -3.46 -2.06 12.92
N PHE A 29 -3.37 -2.16 11.60
CA PHE A 29 -4.54 -2.20 10.72
C PHE A 29 -4.74 -3.63 10.22
N ILE A 30 -5.70 -4.35 10.80
CA ILE A 30 -5.96 -5.76 10.51
C ILE A 30 -7.45 -5.95 10.25
N ASN A 31 -7.79 -6.66 9.18
CA ASN A 31 -9.17 -6.95 8.78
C ASN A 31 -10.06 -5.69 8.69
N ASN A 32 -9.52 -4.62 8.10
CA ASN A 32 -10.18 -3.32 7.92
C ASN A 32 -10.48 -2.56 9.22
N GLU A 33 -9.79 -2.87 10.30
CA GLU A 33 -9.95 -2.21 11.61
C GLU A 33 -8.60 -1.81 12.20
N TRP A 34 -8.58 -0.68 12.92
CA TRP A 34 -7.45 -0.29 13.75
C TRP A 34 -7.54 -1.02 15.08
N VAL A 35 -6.53 -1.84 15.38
CA VAL A 35 -6.50 -2.70 16.56
C VAL A 35 -5.24 -2.46 17.37
N GLU A 36 -5.34 -2.60 18.68
CA GLU A 36 -4.19 -2.56 19.57
C GLU A 36 -3.35 -3.83 19.42
N SER A 37 -2.06 -3.70 19.67
CA SER A 37 -1.16 -4.85 19.75
C SER A 37 -1.46 -5.69 20.98
N SER A 38 -1.05 -6.96 20.94
CA SER A 38 -1.07 -7.86 22.09
C SER A 38 -0.03 -7.51 23.17
N HIS A 39 0.88 -6.55 22.87
CA HIS A 39 1.85 -6.00 23.84
C HIS A 39 2.14 -4.53 23.54
N ASP A 40 2.79 -3.84 24.49
CA ASP A 40 3.00 -2.39 24.45
C ASP A 40 4.33 -1.98 23.76
N ALA A 41 5.06 -2.90 23.12
CA ALA A 41 6.32 -2.58 22.48
C ALA A 41 6.10 -1.70 21.25
N THR A 42 6.98 -0.71 21.08
CA THR A 42 6.93 0.22 19.94
C THR A 42 8.33 0.49 19.41
N ILE A 43 8.40 0.81 18.12
CA ILE A 43 9.63 1.20 17.41
C ILE A 43 9.55 2.69 17.13
N GLY A 44 10.63 3.43 17.45
CA GLY A 44 10.76 4.83 17.09
C GLY A 44 11.00 4.99 15.60
N VAL A 45 10.33 5.94 14.98
CA VAL A 45 10.55 6.34 13.60
C VAL A 45 11.34 7.64 13.58
N GLU A 46 12.50 7.63 12.95
CA GLU A 46 13.41 8.78 12.85
C GLU A 46 13.25 9.44 11.48
N ASP A 47 13.16 10.78 11.47
CA ASP A 47 13.39 11.56 10.26
C ASP A 47 14.89 11.60 9.96
N PRO A 48 15.37 10.99 8.87
CA PRO A 48 16.80 10.95 8.55
C PRO A 48 17.43 12.32 8.33
N SER A 49 16.63 13.32 7.95
CA SER A 49 17.11 14.68 7.72
C SER A 49 17.46 15.40 9.03
N SER A 50 16.62 15.24 10.05
CA SER A 50 16.79 15.91 11.35
C SER A 50 17.44 15.04 12.42
N ARG A 51 17.47 13.70 12.20
CA ARG A 51 17.89 12.68 13.19
C ARG A 51 17.07 12.72 14.48
N LYS A 52 15.80 13.09 14.36
CA LYS A 52 14.87 13.15 15.50
C LYS A 52 13.80 12.09 15.34
N GLU A 53 13.46 11.44 16.45
CA GLU A 53 12.28 10.59 16.49
C GLU A 53 11.04 11.47 16.28
N VAL A 54 10.23 11.14 15.26
CA VAL A 54 9.05 11.94 14.85
C VAL A 54 7.75 11.28 15.22
N THR A 55 7.75 9.96 15.38
CA THR A 55 6.59 9.17 15.82
C THR A 55 7.05 7.80 16.31
N ARG A 56 6.12 7.02 16.80
CA ARG A 56 6.34 5.61 17.15
C ARG A 56 5.30 4.74 16.48
N ILE A 57 5.70 3.57 16.04
CA ILE A 57 4.82 2.52 15.48
C ILE A 57 4.82 1.31 16.39
N VAL A 58 3.85 0.44 16.23
CA VAL A 58 3.76 -0.83 16.97
C VAL A 58 4.92 -1.74 16.55
N ASP A 59 5.63 -2.31 17.52
CA ASP A 59 6.47 -3.49 17.31
C ASP A 59 5.56 -4.72 17.42
N ALA A 60 5.13 -5.25 16.28
CA ALA A 60 4.13 -6.31 16.23
C ALA A 60 4.67 -7.62 16.82
N SER A 61 3.92 -8.23 17.74
CA SER A 61 4.24 -9.54 18.29
C SER A 61 3.99 -10.67 17.27
N GLU A 62 4.50 -11.85 17.54
CA GLU A 62 4.17 -13.06 16.77
C GLU A 62 2.65 -13.30 16.71
N GLN A 63 1.94 -13.05 17.82
CA GLN A 63 0.48 -13.19 17.86
C GLN A 63 -0.22 -12.20 16.92
N ASP A 64 0.27 -10.97 16.84
CA ASP A 64 -0.27 -9.94 15.94
C ASP A 64 -0.03 -10.32 14.48
N VAL A 65 1.17 -10.79 14.14
CA VAL A 65 1.51 -11.29 12.81
C VAL A 65 0.61 -12.46 12.43
N ASN A 66 0.44 -13.44 13.31
CA ASN A 66 -0.44 -14.59 13.07
C ASN A 66 -1.89 -14.16 12.85
N ARG A 67 -2.39 -13.19 13.62
CA ARG A 67 -3.73 -12.61 13.45
C ARG A 67 -3.88 -11.91 12.09
N ALA A 68 -2.88 -11.15 11.67
CA ALA A 68 -2.88 -10.48 10.36
C ALA A 68 -2.85 -11.49 9.21
N VAL A 69 -2.01 -12.52 9.30
CA VAL A 69 -1.93 -13.61 8.30
C VAL A 69 -3.25 -14.39 8.23
N ALA A 70 -3.86 -14.70 9.36
CA ALA A 70 -5.15 -15.39 9.41
C ALA A 70 -6.25 -14.55 8.74
N ALA A 71 -6.28 -13.23 8.99
CA ALA A 71 -7.22 -12.32 8.35
C ALA A 71 -7.02 -12.23 6.83
N ALA A 72 -5.77 -12.16 6.38
CA ALA A 72 -5.43 -12.14 4.95
C ALA A 72 -5.81 -13.46 4.27
N ARG A 73 -5.56 -14.61 4.91
CA ARG A 73 -5.94 -15.93 4.40
C ARG A 73 -7.46 -16.06 4.31
N ALA A 74 -8.20 -15.65 5.32
CA ALA A 74 -9.66 -15.65 5.29
C ALA A 74 -10.22 -14.80 4.15
N ALA A 75 -9.64 -13.61 3.90
CA ALA A 75 -10.04 -12.73 2.81
C ALA A 75 -9.74 -13.32 1.42
N PHE A 76 -8.72 -14.15 1.30
CA PHE A 76 -8.43 -14.90 0.08
C PHE A 76 -9.40 -16.05 -0.12
N ASP A 77 -9.61 -16.88 0.91
CA ASP A 77 -10.37 -18.12 0.83
C ASP A 77 -11.88 -17.87 0.63
N ASP A 78 -12.44 -16.79 1.18
CA ASP A 78 -13.86 -16.44 1.03
C ASP A 78 -14.20 -15.81 -0.34
N GLY A 79 -13.20 -15.52 -1.15
CA GLY A 79 -13.38 -15.02 -2.50
C GLY A 79 -13.91 -13.59 -2.59
N ARG A 80 -13.94 -12.82 -1.49
CA ARG A 80 -14.46 -11.43 -1.49
C ARG A 80 -13.80 -10.51 -2.51
N TRP A 81 -12.58 -10.82 -2.95
CA TRP A 81 -11.86 -10.12 -4.01
C TRP A 81 -11.85 -10.91 -5.33
N SER A 82 -11.43 -12.18 -5.29
CA SER A 82 -11.31 -13.03 -6.50
C SER A 82 -12.66 -13.30 -7.17
N GLY A 83 -13.74 -13.38 -6.37
CA GLY A 83 -15.11 -13.56 -6.86
C GLY A 83 -15.75 -12.31 -7.48
N LEU A 84 -15.12 -11.13 -7.35
CA LEU A 84 -15.65 -9.92 -7.98
C LEU A 84 -15.46 -9.98 -9.51
N PRO A 85 -16.44 -9.49 -10.29
CA PRO A 85 -16.26 -9.26 -11.71
C PRO A 85 -15.00 -8.40 -11.97
N PRO A 86 -14.18 -8.71 -13.00
CA PRO A 86 -12.94 -7.98 -13.28
C PRO A 86 -13.11 -6.46 -13.33
N ILE A 87 -14.20 -5.99 -13.94
CA ILE A 87 -14.50 -4.55 -14.03
C ILE A 87 -14.73 -3.89 -12.65
N GLN A 88 -15.22 -4.63 -11.66
CA GLN A 88 -15.38 -4.11 -10.31
C GLN A 88 -14.03 -3.99 -9.60
N ARG A 89 -13.13 -4.97 -9.77
CA ARG A 89 -11.76 -4.89 -9.27
C ARG A 89 -11.02 -3.70 -9.87
N GLU A 90 -11.14 -3.50 -11.18
CA GLU A 90 -10.57 -2.34 -11.88
C GLU A 90 -11.08 -1.01 -11.29
N ARG A 91 -12.38 -0.90 -11.05
CA ARG A 91 -12.99 0.31 -10.46
C ARG A 91 -12.47 0.58 -9.04
N ILE A 92 -12.33 -0.44 -8.22
CA ILE A 92 -11.81 -0.30 -6.86
C ILE A 92 -10.35 0.18 -6.90
N MET A 93 -9.51 -0.40 -7.74
CA MET A 93 -8.11 0.01 -7.89
C MET A 93 -7.99 1.44 -8.43
N ASN A 94 -8.79 1.82 -9.42
CA ASN A 94 -8.81 3.20 -9.90
C ASN A 94 -9.27 4.18 -8.83
N ARG A 95 -10.27 3.82 -8.00
CA ARG A 95 -10.67 4.64 -6.85
C ARG A 95 -9.56 4.81 -5.83
N LEU A 96 -8.76 3.77 -5.57
CA LEU A 96 -7.56 3.88 -4.74
C LEU A 96 -6.57 4.88 -5.35
N ALA A 97 -6.31 4.80 -6.65
CA ALA A 97 -5.43 5.73 -7.35
C ALA A 97 -5.93 7.19 -7.24
N ASP A 98 -7.24 7.42 -7.40
CA ASP A 98 -7.85 8.75 -7.25
C ASP A 98 -7.67 9.31 -5.82
N LEU A 99 -7.79 8.45 -4.80
CA LEU A 99 -7.58 8.85 -3.40
C LEU A 99 -6.11 9.21 -3.13
N ILE A 100 -5.17 8.42 -3.63
CA ILE A 100 -3.73 8.72 -3.50
C ILE A 100 -3.41 10.05 -4.19
N GLU A 101 -3.92 10.27 -5.39
CA GLU A 101 -3.71 11.51 -6.15
C GLU A 101 -4.30 12.73 -5.42
N ALA A 102 -5.49 12.59 -4.84
CA ALA A 102 -6.13 13.64 -4.05
C ALA A 102 -5.36 14.00 -2.77
N HIS A 103 -4.55 13.09 -2.24
CA HIS A 103 -3.73 13.27 -1.04
C HIS A 103 -2.24 13.44 -1.33
N THR A 104 -1.88 13.86 -2.55
CA THR A 104 -0.48 13.96 -3.00
C THR A 104 0.39 14.78 -2.05
N ASP A 105 -0.07 15.93 -1.59
CA ASP A 105 0.72 16.82 -0.72
C ASP A 105 1.04 16.20 0.64
N GLU A 106 0.05 15.52 1.25
CA GLU A 106 0.21 14.82 2.53
C GLU A 106 1.16 13.62 2.37
N LEU A 107 0.93 12.79 1.37
CA LEU A 107 1.73 11.60 1.12
C LEU A 107 3.18 11.96 0.76
N ALA A 108 3.39 12.99 -0.06
CA ALA A 108 4.72 13.47 -0.42
C ALA A 108 5.49 14.02 0.80
N GLU A 109 4.78 14.65 1.74
CA GLU A 109 5.42 15.15 2.96
C GLU A 109 5.78 14.01 3.91
N LEU A 110 4.89 13.04 4.11
CA LEU A 110 5.16 11.85 4.93
C LEU A 110 6.31 11.03 4.35
N GLU A 111 6.32 10.79 3.04
CA GLU A 111 7.42 10.14 2.33
C GLU A 111 8.75 10.88 2.52
N ALA A 112 8.74 12.21 2.46
CA ALA A 112 9.93 13.02 2.68
C ALA A 112 10.42 12.98 4.13
N ILE A 113 9.53 12.84 5.11
CA ILE A 113 9.87 12.70 6.53
C ILE A 113 10.47 11.33 6.80
N ASP A 114 9.88 10.27 6.23
CA ASP A 114 10.26 8.88 6.48
C ASP A 114 11.62 8.53 5.85
N ASN A 115 11.87 8.91 4.60
CA ASN A 115 13.09 8.52 3.89
C ASN A 115 14.13 9.63 3.69
N GLY A 116 13.84 10.86 4.10
CA GLY A 116 14.77 11.99 4.03
C GLY A 116 14.92 12.64 2.67
N LYS A 117 14.14 12.26 1.64
CA LYS A 117 14.19 12.91 0.31
C LYS A 117 13.49 14.29 0.30
N PRO A 118 13.77 15.15 -0.70
CA PRO A 118 13.05 16.40 -0.86
C PRO A 118 11.55 16.17 -1.15
N LYS A 119 10.65 16.86 -0.40
CA LYS A 119 9.18 16.78 -0.59
C LYS A 119 8.76 17.03 -2.05
N GLY A 120 9.41 18.01 -2.71
CA GLY A 120 9.10 18.31 -4.12
C GLY A 120 9.37 17.14 -5.06
N MET A 121 10.39 16.29 -4.75
CA MET A 121 10.68 15.09 -5.52
C MET A 121 9.62 14.02 -5.26
N ALA A 122 9.25 13.79 -4.01
CA ALA A 122 8.20 12.85 -3.66
C ALA A 122 6.86 13.20 -4.34
N GLY A 123 6.48 14.48 -4.33
CA GLY A 123 5.24 14.95 -4.96
C GLY A 123 5.26 14.97 -6.50
N ALA A 124 6.43 15.20 -7.11
CA ALA A 124 6.54 15.25 -8.57
C ALA A 124 6.80 13.89 -9.22
N VAL A 125 7.36 12.92 -8.48
CA VAL A 125 7.81 11.64 -9.03
C VAL A 125 7.15 10.45 -8.32
N ASP A 126 7.34 10.32 -7.00
CA ASP A 126 7.00 9.07 -6.30
C ASP A 126 5.48 8.86 -6.22
N VAL A 127 4.73 9.87 -5.77
CA VAL A 127 3.27 9.75 -5.67
C VAL A 127 2.61 9.59 -7.05
N PRO A 128 2.96 10.40 -8.09
CA PRO A 128 2.46 10.17 -9.44
C PRO A 128 2.85 8.81 -10.03
N ALA A 129 4.05 8.30 -9.74
CA ALA A 129 4.47 6.97 -10.18
C ALA A 129 3.61 5.87 -9.53
N ALA A 130 3.33 5.97 -8.23
CA ALA A 130 2.45 5.04 -7.54
C ALA A 130 1.03 5.05 -8.14
N VAL A 131 0.46 6.22 -8.38
CA VAL A 131 -0.86 6.39 -9.04
C VAL A 131 -0.86 5.74 -10.42
N SER A 132 0.16 6.03 -11.23
CA SER A 132 0.28 5.49 -12.59
C SER A 132 0.40 3.97 -12.58
N GLN A 133 1.17 3.40 -11.66
CA GLN A 133 1.35 1.96 -11.52
C GLN A 133 0.05 1.27 -11.11
N ILE A 134 -0.69 1.84 -10.15
CA ILE A 134 -1.99 1.29 -9.72
C ILE A 134 -2.98 1.30 -10.88
N ARG A 135 -3.09 2.41 -11.64
CA ARG A 135 -3.97 2.51 -12.81
C ARG A 135 -3.56 1.53 -13.92
N PHE A 136 -2.26 1.37 -14.15
CA PHE A 136 -1.75 0.38 -15.09
C PHE A 136 -2.18 -1.05 -14.70
N MET A 137 -1.98 -1.42 -13.43
CA MET A 137 -2.38 -2.74 -12.93
C MET A 137 -3.90 -2.91 -12.87
N ALA A 138 -4.67 -1.87 -12.58
CA ALA A 138 -6.13 -1.90 -12.66
C ALA A 138 -6.63 -2.34 -14.03
N GLY A 139 -6.02 -1.80 -15.10
CA GLY A 139 -6.35 -2.17 -16.47
C GLY A 139 -6.04 -3.63 -16.83
N TRP A 140 -5.24 -4.34 -16.05
CA TRP A 140 -4.98 -5.76 -16.24
C TRP A 140 -6.06 -6.68 -15.65
N ALA A 141 -6.93 -6.17 -14.79
CA ALA A 141 -7.94 -6.98 -14.11
C ALA A 141 -8.81 -7.81 -15.07
N SER A 142 -9.10 -7.28 -16.27
CA SER A 142 -9.89 -7.95 -17.32
C SER A 142 -9.05 -8.58 -18.44
N LYS A 143 -7.70 -8.49 -18.36
CA LYS A 143 -6.81 -8.93 -19.45
C LYS A 143 -5.94 -10.14 -19.07
N VAL A 144 -5.98 -10.56 -17.80
CA VAL A 144 -5.30 -11.78 -17.37
C VAL A 144 -6.08 -12.98 -17.90
N ALA A 145 -5.57 -13.57 -18.98
CA ALA A 145 -6.19 -14.70 -19.66
C ALA A 145 -5.43 -16.00 -19.41
N GLY A 146 -6.13 -17.12 -19.57
CA GLY A 146 -5.54 -18.43 -19.70
C GLY A 146 -5.44 -18.86 -21.16
N GLU A 147 -5.13 -20.12 -21.38
CA GLU A 147 -5.00 -20.74 -22.69
C GLU A 147 -6.05 -21.83 -22.84
N THR A 148 -6.46 -22.11 -24.09
CA THR A 148 -7.30 -23.24 -24.43
C THR A 148 -6.54 -24.19 -25.34
N THR A 149 -6.65 -25.51 -25.10
CA THR A 149 -6.17 -26.53 -26.03
C THR A 149 -7.26 -26.85 -27.06
N PRO A 150 -6.91 -27.28 -28.29
CA PRO A 150 -7.89 -27.73 -29.24
C PRO A 150 -8.78 -28.82 -28.63
N PRO A 151 -10.11 -28.73 -28.77
CA PRO A 151 -11.02 -29.78 -28.32
C PRO A 151 -10.72 -31.11 -29.01
N TYR A 152 -10.82 -32.20 -28.28
CA TYR A 152 -10.71 -33.55 -28.84
C TYR A 152 -11.85 -34.43 -28.35
N THR A 153 -12.13 -35.46 -29.11
CA THR A 153 -13.23 -36.39 -28.82
C THR A 153 -12.68 -37.67 -28.23
N MET A 154 -13.25 -38.13 -27.12
CA MET A 154 -13.00 -39.42 -26.50
C MET A 154 -14.25 -40.28 -26.55
N PRO A 155 -14.15 -41.64 -26.40
CA PRO A 155 -15.30 -42.45 -26.13
C PRO A 155 -16.10 -41.92 -24.93
N GLY A 156 -17.29 -41.38 -25.17
CA GLY A 156 -18.11 -40.77 -24.13
C GLY A 156 -18.33 -39.26 -24.24
N GLY A 157 -17.66 -38.55 -25.17
CA GLY A 157 -17.92 -37.16 -25.43
C GLY A 157 -16.72 -36.30 -25.86
N ALA A 158 -16.96 -35.03 -26.10
CA ALA A 158 -15.95 -34.05 -26.41
C ALA A 158 -15.32 -33.50 -25.11
N VAL A 159 -14.01 -33.32 -25.13
CA VAL A 159 -13.25 -32.71 -24.02
C VAL A 159 -12.83 -31.29 -24.40
N PHE A 160 -13.16 -30.35 -23.54
CA PHE A 160 -12.70 -28.96 -23.63
C PHE A 160 -11.80 -28.66 -22.42
N SER A 161 -10.58 -28.21 -22.68
CA SER A 161 -9.60 -27.90 -21.64
C SER A 161 -9.17 -26.43 -21.71
N TYR A 162 -9.02 -25.80 -20.56
CA TYR A 162 -8.50 -24.43 -20.45
C TYR A 162 -7.67 -24.29 -19.17
N THR A 163 -6.81 -23.28 -19.16
CA THR A 163 -6.04 -22.91 -17.95
C THR A 163 -6.60 -21.63 -17.33
N LEU A 164 -6.53 -21.55 -16.02
CA LEU A 164 -6.76 -20.33 -15.24
C LEU A 164 -5.45 -19.87 -14.62
N ARG A 165 -5.29 -18.57 -14.47
CA ARG A 165 -4.21 -18.00 -13.67
C ARG A 165 -4.75 -17.69 -12.29
N GLU A 166 -4.13 -18.25 -11.28
CA GLU A 166 -4.48 -18.07 -9.87
C GLU A 166 -3.27 -17.51 -9.11
N PRO A 167 -3.50 -16.70 -8.06
CA PRO A 167 -2.40 -16.26 -7.17
C PRO A 167 -1.80 -17.47 -6.43
N VAL A 168 -0.51 -17.37 -6.15
CA VAL A 168 0.25 -18.41 -5.43
C VAL A 168 0.17 -18.18 -3.93
#